data_f9faba9b95e3170bcb01fbb7504ad373
#
_entry.id   f9faba9b95e3170bcb01fbb7504ad373
#
_cell.length_a   1.000
_cell.length_b   1.000
_cell.length_c   1.000
_cell.angle_alpha   90.00
_cell.angle_beta   90.00
_cell.angle_gamma   90.00
#
_symmetry.space_group_name_H-M   'P 1'
#
loop_
_entity.id
_entity.type
_entity.pdbx_description
1 polymer ?
#
loop_
_entity_poly.entity_id
_entity_poly.type
_entity_poly.pdbx_seq_one_letter_code
_entity_poly.pdbx_strand_id
1 'polypeptide(L)'
;MSGTQLDAAVLTRADLRKANLRGAGFRHARLDAADLRDARLGGAFLVGASLRAADLRGAYLRLAKLDGADLSDANLEGVEGLTHDQLDRVHCSSRTKLPAGLTGVEDGKR
;
A
#
# COMPACT_ATOMS: atom_id res chain seq x y z
N MET A 1 -13.91 9.90 -0.57
CA MET A 1 -12.69 10.50 0.07
C MET A 1 -11.57 10.77 -0.93
N SER A 2 -11.92 10.94 -2.20
CA SER A 2 -10.94 11.25 -3.23
C SER A 2 -10.20 12.54 -2.88
N GLY A 3 -8.85 12.53 -2.94
CA GLY A 3 -8.02 13.69 -2.64
C GLY A 3 -7.93 14.06 -1.16
N THR A 4 -8.46 13.23 -0.27
CA THR A 4 -8.44 13.50 1.17
C THR A 4 -7.00 13.59 1.70
N GLN A 5 -6.75 14.52 2.60
CA GLN A 5 -5.43 14.71 3.20
C GLN A 5 -5.37 13.97 4.53
N LEU A 6 -4.62 12.87 4.54
CA LEU A 6 -4.45 12.02 5.72
C LEU A 6 -2.96 11.81 6.04
N ASP A 7 -2.12 12.77 5.65
CA ASP A 7 -0.69 12.68 5.92
C ASP A 7 -0.46 12.57 7.43
N ALA A 8 0.41 11.65 7.81
CA ALA A 8 0.77 11.34 9.18
C ALA A 8 -0.40 10.85 10.06
N ALA A 9 -1.56 10.56 9.45
CA ALA A 9 -2.70 10.04 10.22
C ALA A 9 -2.39 8.66 10.80
N VAL A 10 -2.96 8.39 11.96
CA VAL A 10 -2.85 7.07 12.60
C VAL A 10 -4.14 6.32 12.31
N LEU A 11 -4.04 5.34 11.42
CA LEU A 11 -5.18 4.56 10.94
C LEU A 11 -4.94 3.07 11.16
N THR A 12 -4.19 2.73 12.20
CA THR A 12 -3.89 1.35 12.54
C THR A 12 -5.18 0.56 12.70
N ARG A 13 -5.28 -0.54 11.98
CA ARG A 13 -6.43 -1.45 11.98
C ARG A 13 -7.73 -0.83 11.45
N ALA A 14 -7.64 0.33 10.81
CA ALA A 14 -8.85 0.97 10.26
C ALA A 14 -9.52 0.08 9.21
N ASP A 15 -10.82 0.16 9.14
CA ASP A 15 -11.60 -0.52 8.09
C ASP A 15 -11.78 0.47 6.94
N LEU A 16 -11.00 0.26 5.88
CA LEU A 16 -11.03 1.10 4.69
C LEU A 16 -11.41 0.28 3.45
N ARG A 17 -12.11 -0.82 3.67
CA ARG A 17 -12.54 -1.67 2.56
C ARG A 17 -13.38 -0.87 1.57
N LYS A 18 -13.05 -1.03 0.29
CA LYS A 18 -13.78 -0.41 -0.83
C LYS A 18 -13.79 1.12 -0.78
N ALA A 19 -13.00 1.73 0.10
CA ALA A 19 -12.97 3.19 0.20
C ALA A 19 -12.42 3.81 -1.09
N ASN A 20 -12.96 4.95 -1.46
CA ASN A 20 -12.42 5.72 -2.58
C ASN A 20 -11.36 6.67 -2.03
N LEU A 21 -10.11 6.29 -2.22
CA LEU A 21 -8.96 7.03 -1.70
C LEU A 21 -8.05 7.50 -2.82
N ARG A 22 -8.61 7.69 -4.01
CA ARG A 22 -7.83 8.17 -5.15
C ARG A 22 -7.21 9.52 -4.84
N GLY A 23 -5.92 9.64 -5.12
CA GLY A 23 -5.20 10.88 -4.90
C GLY A 23 -5.08 11.30 -3.45
N ALA A 24 -5.50 10.46 -2.51
CA ALA A 24 -5.43 10.81 -1.09
C ALA A 24 -3.98 10.91 -0.61
N GLY A 25 -3.72 11.80 0.32
CA GLY A 25 -2.40 11.95 0.92
C GLY A 25 -2.29 11.08 2.16
N PHE A 26 -1.33 10.16 2.14
CA PHE A 26 -1.02 9.27 3.26
C PHE A 26 0.47 9.31 3.56
N ARG A 27 1.16 10.39 3.27
CA ARG A 27 2.59 10.47 3.54
C ARG A 27 2.83 10.26 5.02
N HIS A 28 3.70 9.31 5.35
CA HIS A 28 4.06 8.97 6.73
C HIS A 28 2.89 8.55 7.60
N ALA A 29 1.77 8.17 6.99
CA ALA A 29 0.61 7.67 7.72
C ALA A 29 0.90 6.27 8.27
N ARG A 30 0.21 5.91 9.32
CA ARG A 30 0.28 4.57 9.90
C ARG A 30 -0.97 3.80 9.55
N LEU A 31 -0.82 2.86 8.64
CA LEU A 31 -1.89 2.00 8.18
C LEU A 31 -1.62 0.55 8.57
N ASP A 32 -0.87 0.36 9.65
CA ASP A 32 -0.49 -0.98 10.11
C ASP A 32 -1.74 -1.80 10.37
N ALA A 33 -1.77 -3.00 9.81
CA ALA A 33 -2.88 -3.94 9.95
C ALA A 33 -4.23 -3.38 9.48
N ALA A 34 -4.24 -2.28 8.72
CA ALA A 34 -5.48 -1.74 8.17
C ALA A 34 -6.07 -2.69 7.12
N ASP A 35 -7.39 -2.67 7.02
CA ASP A 35 -8.09 -3.46 6.01
C ASP A 35 -8.41 -2.56 4.83
N LEU A 36 -7.64 -2.73 3.75
CA LEU A 36 -7.75 -1.94 2.52
C LEU A 36 -8.24 -2.79 1.36
N ARG A 37 -8.91 -3.91 1.66
CA ARG A 37 -9.40 -4.78 0.59
C ARG A 37 -10.30 -4.01 -0.36
N ASP A 38 -10.02 -4.14 -1.65
CA ASP A 38 -10.78 -3.50 -2.72
C ASP A 38 -10.80 -1.96 -2.63
N ALA A 39 -9.93 -1.37 -1.85
CA ALA A 39 -9.81 0.10 -1.79
C ALA A 39 -9.25 0.64 -3.10
N ARG A 40 -9.69 1.82 -3.48
CA ARG A 40 -9.22 2.51 -4.68
C ARG A 40 -8.18 3.54 -4.27
N LEU A 41 -6.93 3.24 -4.56
CA LEU A 41 -5.79 4.06 -4.17
C LEU A 41 -5.03 4.61 -5.37
N GLY A 42 -5.71 4.69 -6.51
CA GLY A 42 -5.07 5.24 -7.72
C GLY A 42 -4.50 6.63 -7.47
N GLY A 43 -3.22 6.82 -7.77
CA GLY A 43 -2.55 8.11 -7.58
C GLY A 43 -2.38 8.55 -6.14
N ALA A 44 -2.68 7.70 -5.16
CA ALA A 44 -2.50 8.06 -3.74
C ALA A 44 -1.03 8.25 -3.41
N PHE A 45 -0.76 9.05 -2.38
CA PHE A 45 0.60 9.36 -1.93
C PHE A 45 0.89 8.58 -0.66
N LEU A 46 1.60 7.47 -0.80
CA LEU A 46 1.93 6.58 0.31
C LEU A 46 3.42 6.64 0.68
N VAL A 47 4.08 7.73 0.30
CA VAL A 47 5.51 7.91 0.57
C VAL A 47 5.77 7.83 2.07
N GLY A 48 6.63 6.93 2.47
CA GLY A 48 6.98 6.75 3.88
C GLY A 48 5.87 6.19 4.76
N ALA A 49 4.76 5.76 4.18
CA ALA A 49 3.66 5.19 4.97
C ALA A 49 4.03 3.81 5.51
N SER A 50 3.50 3.47 6.67
CA SER A 50 3.63 2.12 7.21
C SER A 50 2.37 1.34 6.91
N LEU A 51 2.54 0.24 6.16
CA LEU A 51 1.46 -0.67 5.78
C LEU A 51 1.77 -2.08 6.27
N ARG A 52 2.49 -2.17 7.38
CA ARG A 52 2.90 -3.47 7.92
C ARG A 52 1.66 -4.30 8.26
N ALA A 53 1.65 -5.53 7.78
CA ALA A 53 0.55 -6.46 8.00
C ALA A 53 -0.80 -5.98 7.46
N ALA A 54 -0.83 -4.95 6.62
CA ALA A 54 -2.08 -4.46 6.02
C ALA A 54 -2.61 -5.46 5.01
N ASP A 55 -3.92 -5.49 4.87
CA ASP A 55 -4.58 -6.36 3.88
C ASP A 55 -5.02 -5.49 2.71
N LEU A 56 -4.30 -5.63 1.58
CA LEU A 56 -4.56 -4.87 0.36
C LEU A 56 -5.15 -5.74 -0.76
N ARG A 57 -5.67 -6.91 -0.42
CA ARG A 57 -6.18 -7.81 -1.46
C ARG A 57 -7.21 -7.12 -2.34
N GLY A 58 -6.99 -7.20 -3.63
CA GLY A 58 -7.90 -6.61 -4.60
C GLY A 58 -7.87 -5.08 -4.68
N ALA A 59 -7.01 -4.42 -3.95
CA ALA A 59 -6.90 -2.96 -4.00
C ALA A 59 -6.34 -2.51 -5.35
N TYR A 60 -6.58 -1.25 -5.69
CA TYR A 60 -6.15 -0.66 -6.92
C TYR A 60 -5.09 0.40 -6.64
N LEU A 61 -3.88 0.18 -7.14
CA LEU A 61 -2.72 1.01 -6.81
C LEU A 61 -2.07 1.68 -8.03
N ARG A 62 -2.81 1.78 -9.11
CA ARG A 62 -2.24 2.40 -10.31
C ARG A 62 -1.73 3.80 -10.00
N LEU A 63 -0.48 4.08 -10.35
CA LEU A 63 0.17 5.38 -10.16
C LEU A 63 0.30 5.81 -8.69
N ALA A 64 0.00 4.93 -7.73
CA ALA A 64 0.25 5.26 -6.33
C ALA A 64 1.74 5.41 -6.07
N LYS A 65 2.11 6.36 -5.24
CA LYS A 65 3.51 6.61 -4.90
C LYS A 65 3.83 5.90 -3.60
N LEU A 66 4.76 4.94 -3.69
CA LEU A 66 5.06 4.04 -2.58
C LEU A 66 6.50 4.19 -2.06
N ASP A 67 7.23 5.21 -2.50
CA ASP A 67 8.63 5.37 -2.11
C ASP A 67 8.78 5.35 -0.59
N GLY A 68 9.61 4.46 -0.08
CA GLY A 68 9.87 4.36 1.35
C GLY A 68 8.75 3.74 2.17
N ALA A 69 7.67 3.29 1.53
CA ALA A 69 6.60 2.62 2.27
C ALA A 69 7.06 1.27 2.81
N ASP A 70 6.53 0.88 3.95
CA ASP A 70 6.83 -0.41 4.56
C ASP A 70 5.66 -1.36 4.35
N LEU A 71 5.88 -2.37 3.51
CA LEU A 71 4.90 -3.40 3.17
C LEU A 71 5.21 -4.73 3.84
N SER A 72 6.01 -4.71 4.90
CA SER A 72 6.36 -5.95 5.59
C SER A 72 5.11 -6.67 6.06
N ASP A 73 5.02 -7.96 5.75
CA ASP A 73 3.92 -8.84 6.13
C ASP A 73 2.56 -8.43 5.53
N ALA A 74 2.53 -7.48 4.60
CA ALA A 74 1.29 -7.07 3.94
C ALA A 74 0.86 -8.10 2.90
N ASN A 75 -0.43 -8.16 2.63
CA ASN A 75 -0.99 -9.04 1.61
C ASN A 75 -1.46 -8.21 0.43
N LEU A 76 -0.77 -8.36 -0.70
CA LEU A 76 -1.10 -7.63 -1.93
C LEU A 76 -1.64 -8.57 -3.02
N GLU A 77 -2.14 -9.72 -2.66
CA GLU A 77 -2.72 -10.63 -3.65
C GLU A 77 -3.87 -9.95 -4.38
N GLY A 78 -3.89 -10.06 -5.70
CA GLY A 78 -4.94 -9.49 -6.52
C GLY A 78 -4.92 -7.97 -6.64
N VAL A 79 -3.88 -7.30 -6.14
CA VAL A 79 -3.74 -5.85 -6.34
C VAL A 79 -3.58 -5.57 -7.82
N GLU A 80 -4.29 -4.54 -8.29
CA GLU A 80 -4.23 -4.14 -9.69
C GLU A 80 -3.45 -2.84 -9.85
N GLY A 81 -2.77 -2.73 -10.98
CA GLY A 81 -2.06 -1.51 -11.36
C GLY A 81 -0.70 -1.34 -10.75
N LEU A 82 -0.20 -2.33 -10.02
CA LEU A 82 1.10 -2.24 -9.38
C LEU A 82 2.19 -2.68 -10.38
N THR A 83 3.29 -1.95 -10.39
CA THR A 83 4.44 -2.25 -11.26
C THR A 83 5.70 -2.45 -10.44
N HIS A 84 6.74 -3.01 -11.09
CA HIS A 84 8.04 -3.16 -10.44
C HIS A 84 8.61 -1.80 -10.03
N ASP A 85 8.40 -0.76 -10.84
CA ASP A 85 8.91 0.56 -10.52
C ASP A 85 8.34 1.09 -9.20
N GLN A 86 7.06 0.86 -8.96
CA GLN A 86 6.44 1.28 -7.71
C GLN A 86 7.03 0.55 -6.51
N LEU A 87 7.50 -0.69 -6.70
CA LEU A 87 8.08 -1.50 -5.63
C LEU A 87 9.57 -1.30 -5.45
N ASP A 88 10.17 -0.42 -6.23
CA ASP A 88 11.62 -0.29 -6.29
C ASP A 88 12.23 0.19 -4.96
N ARG A 89 11.50 0.96 -4.20
CA ARG A 89 12.01 1.57 -2.95
C ARG A 89 11.12 1.27 -1.74
N VAL A 90 10.38 0.18 -1.79
CA VAL A 90 9.57 -0.23 -0.65
C VAL A 90 10.33 -1.22 0.22
N HIS A 91 9.88 -1.36 1.46
CA HIS A 91 10.38 -2.38 2.36
C HIS A 91 9.39 -3.54 2.38
N CYS A 92 9.90 -4.74 2.16
CA CYS A 92 9.10 -5.96 2.19
C CYS A 92 9.76 -6.97 3.12
N SER A 93 8.99 -7.93 3.59
CA SER A 93 9.51 -9.07 4.35
C SER A 93 9.26 -10.35 3.53
N SER A 94 9.78 -11.47 4.03
CA SER A 94 9.53 -12.77 3.41
C SER A 94 8.05 -13.13 3.45
N ARG A 95 7.27 -12.50 4.31
CA ARG A 95 5.83 -12.75 4.43
C ARG A 95 4.98 -11.82 3.58
N THR A 96 5.58 -10.82 2.95
CA THR A 96 4.84 -9.95 2.04
C THR A 96 4.36 -10.78 0.85
N LYS A 97 3.06 -10.76 0.59
CA LYS A 97 2.49 -11.47 -0.55
C LYS A 97 2.27 -10.51 -1.69
N LEU A 98 2.95 -10.77 -2.80
CA LEU A 98 2.88 -9.91 -3.97
C LEU A 98 1.86 -10.43 -4.97
N PRO A 99 1.31 -9.55 -5.83
CA PRO A 99 0.44 -10.01 -6.90
C PRO A 99 1.21 -10.87 -7.89
N ALA A 100 0.49 -11.70 -8.63
CA ALA A 100 1.07 -12.55 -9.66
C ALA A 100 1.87 -11.69 -10.66
N GLY A 101 3.04 -12.16 -11.03
CA GLY A 101 3.91 -11.47 -12.00
C GLY A 101 4.86 -10.47 -11.36
N LEU A 102 4.71 -10.15 -10.09
CA LEU A 102 5.61 -9.24 -9.38
C LEU A 102 6.43 -10.01 -8.35
N THR A 103 7.34 -10.85 -8.87
CA THR A 103 8.24 -11.64 -8.04
C THR A 103 9.62 -11.00 -8.04
N GLY A 104 10.51 -11.49 -7.19
CA GLY A 104 11.89 -11.03 -7.16
C GLY A 104 12.14 -9.88 -6.21
N VAL A 105 11.16 -9.50 -5.42
CA VAL A 105 11.34 -8.53 -4.33
C VAL A 105 11.95 -9.29 -3.15
N GLU A 106 13.08 -8.82 -2.65
CA GLU A 106 13.80 -9.43 -1.55
C GLU A 106 13.48 -8.74 -0.24
N ASP A 107 13.66 -9.46 0.86
CA ASP A 107 13.47 -8.90 2.19
C ASP A 107 14.31 -7.64 2.37
N GLY A 108 13.63 -6.58 2.78
CA GLY A 108 14.29 -5.32 3.09
C GLY A 108 14.90 -4.60 1.90
N LYS A 109 14.60 -5.07 0.69
CA LYS A 109 15.17 -4.51 -0.53
C LYS A 109 14.08 -4.08 -1.49
N ARG A 110 14.48 -3.29 -2.46
CA ARG A 110 13.70 -2.69 -3.54
C ARG A 110 13.28 -1.28 -3.28
#